data_c6c2fe7572b560c030d1ddb7cc72fc07
#
_entry.id   c6c2fe7572b560c030d1ddb7cc72fc07
#
_cell.length_a   1.000
_cell.length_b   1.000
_cell.length_c   1.000
_cell.angle_alpha   90.00
_cell.angle_beta   90.00
_cell.angle_gamma   90.00
#
_symmetry.space_group_name_H-M   'P 1'
#
loop_
_entity.id
_entity.type
_entity.pdbx_description
1 polymer ?
#
loop_
_entity_poly.entity_id
_entity_poly.type
_entity_poly.pdbx_seq_one_letter_code
_entity_poly.pdbx_strand_id
1 'polypeptide(L)'
;MNPFWQHEELETCHSTQSLAIERVRRGGYQGPFSLSALRQTEGVGQRGNPWVDSGMAVTLSLAWEVQGEESKPDERWPSWISLWVQQALVDYAPELTPVLRLKWPNDLIISNKKLGGVLVSQFAHEGRTFRVAGIGINLAWINPQPETFPSTDLQSVLGRPVDRSQVVQRILEVTAHGLETAKDRDLLDRAVLDLRAPLKSLGDATGK
;
A
#
# COMPACT_ATOMS: atom_id res chain seq x y z
N MET A 1 -12.92 8.76 12.55
CA MET A 1 -12.20 7.46 12.50
C MET A 1 -13.08 6.48 11.73
N ASN A 2 -12.51 5.71 10.81
CA ASN A 2 -13.25 4.67 10.10
C ASN A 2 -13.58 3.53 11.08
N PRO A 3 -14.85 3.17 11.32
CA PRO A 3 -15.22 2.16 12.29
C PRO A 3 -14.77 0.73 11.91
N PHE A 4 -14.40 0.50 10.65
CA PHE A 4 -13.93 -0.80 10.17
C PHE A 4 -12.55 -1.17 10.74
N TRP A 5 -11.59 -0.21 10.78
CA TRP A 5 -10.25 -0.43 11.27
C TRP A 5 -10.08 0.04 12.72
N GLN A 6 -9.70 -0.85 13.62
CA GLN A 6 -9.13 -0.46 14.92
C GLN A 6 -7.71 0.03 14.67
N HIS A 7 -7.53 1.33 14.52
CA HIS A 7 -6.26 1.94 14.15
C HIS A 7 -5.42 2.31 15.37
N GLU A 8 -4.13 1.93 15.33
CA GLU A 8 -3.11 2.30 16.30
C GLU A 8 -1.91 2.91 15.57
N GLU A 9 -1.43 4.06 16.05
CA GLU A 9 -0.21 4.70 15.59
C GLU A 9 0.90 4.57 16.63
N LEU A 10 2.07 4.13 16.18
CA LEU A 10 3.26 3.92 17.00
C LEU A 10 4.31 4.97 16.65
N GLU A 11 5.06 5.44 17.65
CA GLU A 11 6.25 6.29 17.43
C GLU A 11 7.31 5.52 16.63
N THR A 12 7.66 4.32 17.08
CA THR A 12 8.68 3.48 16.46
C THR A 12 8.35 1.99 16.63
N CYS A 13 8.61 1.22 15.58
CA CYS A 13 8.61 -0.25 15.66
C CYS A 13 9.66 -0.83 14.71
N HIS A 14 9.93 -2.15 14.82
CA HIS A 14 10.81 -2.82 13.87
C HIS A 14 10.18 -2.89 12.46
N SER A 15 8.93 -3.35 12.37
CA SER A 15 8.15 -3.38 11.13
C SER A 15 6.66 -3.48 11.47
N THR A 16 5.83 -2.61 10.91
CA THR A 16 4.37 -2.68 11.09
C THR A 16 3.80 -3.99 10.55
N GLN A 17 4.36 -4.52 9.45
CA GLN A 17 3.99 -5.81 8.86
C GLN A 17 4.27 -6.97 9.81
N SER A 18 5.50 -7.06 10.32
CA SER A 18 5.90 -8.11 11.24
C SER A 18 5.12 -8.03 12.54
N LEU A 19 4.95 -6.82 13.08
CA LEU A 19 4.20 -6.59 14.33
C LEU A 19 2.72 -6.97 14.19
N ALA A 20 2.09 -6.67 13.05
CA ALA A 20 0.71 -7.06 12.79
C ALA A 20 0.56 -8.59 12.73
N ILE A 21 1.48 -9.29 12.06
CA ILE A 21 1.52 -10.76 12.02
C ILE A 21 1.73 -11.35 13.42
N GLU A 22 2.66 -10.80 14.20
CA GLU A 22 2.93 -11.23 15.57
C GLU A 22 1.72 -11.04 16.48
N ARG A 23 1.01 -9.91 16.36
CA ARG A 23 -0.21 -9.63 17.13
C ARG A 23 -1.27 -10.69 16.88
N VAL A 24 -1.52 -11.06 15.61
CA VAL A 24 -2.45 -12.14 15.27
C VAL A 24 -2.01 -13.46 15.90
N ARG A 25 -0.73 -13.84 15.72
CA ARG A 25 -0.18 -15.13 16.22
C ARG A 25 -0.17 -15.27 17.74
N ARG A 26 -0.15 -14.15 18.46
CA ARG A 26 -0.25 -14.13 19.93
C ARG A 26 -1.69 -14.09 20.45
N GLY A 27 -2.69 -14.31 19.60
CA GLY A 27 -4.11 -14.29 19.97
C GLY A 27 -4.70 -12.90 20.19
N GLY A 28 -3.99 -11.85 19.76
CA GLY A 28 -4.44 -10.45 19.91
C GLY A 28 -5.41 -9.97 18.84
N TYR A 29 -5.97 -10.87 18.00
CA TYR A 29 -6.93 -10.50 16.98
C TYR A 29 -8.35 -10.46 17.53
N GLN A 30 -8.94 -9.27 17.56
CA GLN A 30 -10.33 -9.03 18.02
C GLN A 30 -11.22 -8.47 16.90
N GLY A 31 -10.72 -8.38 15.68
CA GLY A 31 -11.39 -7.81 14.51
C GLY A 31 -10.39 -7.13 13.58
N PRO A 32 -10.82 -6.59 12.44
CA PRO A 32 -9.93 -5.88 11.54
C PRO A 32 -9.21 -4.74 12.25
N PHE A 33 -7.88 -4.71 12.14
CA PHE A 33 -7.09 -3.64 12.74
C PHE A 33 -6.01 -3.13 11.79
N SER A 34 -5.49 -1.95 12.10
CA SER A 34 -4.39 -1.34 11.37
C SER A 34 -3.33 -0.79 12.32
N LEU A 35 -2.08 -0.91 11.92
CA LEU A 35 -0.93 -0.36 12.62
C LEU A 35 -0.18 0.59 11.69
N SER A 36 0.07 1.82 12.14
CA SER A 36 1.03 2.70 11.49
C SER A 36 2.17 3.01 12.43
N ALA A 37 3.33 3.42 11.87
CA ALA A 37 4.44 3.89 12.66
C ALA A 37 5.02 5.17 12.05
N LEU A 38 5.53 6.07 12.91
CA LEU A 38 6.27 7.23 12.42
C LEU A 38 7.65 6.81 11.92
N ARG A 39 8.22 5.73 12.51
CA ARG A 39 9.52 5.19 12.11
C ARG A 39 9.54 3.67 12.18
N GLN A 40 10.12 3.03 11.16
CA GLN A 40 10.49 1.61 11.18
C GLN A 40 12.01 1.44 11.21
N THR A 41 12.50 0.51 12.06
CA THR A 41 13.95 0.19 12.14
C THR A 41 14.35 -0.96 11.22
N GLU A 42 13.41 -1.86 10.89
CA GLU A 42 13.62 -3.07 10.09
C GLU A 42 12.44 -3.25 9.12
N GLY A 43 12.13 -2.21 8.36
CA GLY A 43 11.02 -2.25 7.38
C GLY A 43 11.21 -3.37 6.36
N VAL A 44 10.14 -4.10 6.04
CA VAL A 44 10.15 -5.27 5.14
C VAL A 44 9.42 -4.94 3.85
N GLY A 45 10.09 -5.19 2.72
CA GLY A 45 9.54 -5.15 1.37
C GLY A 45 9.42 -6.55 0.75
N GLN A 46 9.08 -6.61 -0.54
CA GLN A 46 8.96 -7.87 -1.26
C GLN A 46 10.31 -8.61 -1.38
N ARG A 47 10.23 -9.97 -1.35
CA ARG A 47 11.38 -10.87 -1.54
C ARG A 47 12.52 -10.64 -0.54
N GLY A 48 12.20 -10.13 0.65
CA GLY A 48 13.21 -9.85 1.68
C GLY A 48 13.99 -8.55 1.47
N ASN A 49 13.67 -7.74 0.46
CA ASN A 49 14.28 -6.43 0.32
C ASN A 49 13.86 -5.54 1.50
N PRO A 50 14.78 -4.76 2.09
CA PRO A 50 14.42 -3.82 3.12
C PRO A 50 13.53 -2.70 2.56
N TRP A 51 12.54 -2.28 3.35
CA TRP A 51 11.89 -0.99 3.18
C TRP A 51 12.67 0.05 3.98
N VAL A 52 13.32 0.95 3.28
CA VAL A 52 14.14 1.99 3.94
C VAL A 52 13.27 3.22 4.18
N ASP A 53 13.11 3.55 5.46
CA ASP A 53 12.45 4.78 5.90
C ASP A 53 13.50 5.90 5.94
N SER A 54 13.53 6.73 4.92
CA SER A 54 14.54 7.78 4.73
C SER A 54 14.03 9.18 4.99
N GLY A 55 12.84 9.28 5.55
CA GLY A 55 12.21 10.56 5.79
C GLY A 55 10.82 10.43 6.36
N MET A 56 9.90 11.26 5.92
CA MET A 56 8.50 11.12 6.24
C MET A 56 7.86 10.14 5.25
N ALA A 57 7.27 9.06 5.78
CA ALA A 57 6.59 8.04 4.98
C ALA A 57 5.27 7.60 5.64
N VAL A 58 4.36 7.05 4.84
CA VAL A 58 3.34 6.15 5.37
C VAL A 58 3.97 4.78 5.49
N THR A 59 4.00 4.25 6.70
CA THR A 59 4.31 2.85 7.02
C THR A 59 3.11 2.31 7.76
N LEU A 60 2.23 1.62 7.03
CA LEU A 60 0.92 1.18 7.49
C LEU A 60 0.74 -0.31 7.20
N SER A 61 0.20 -1.06 8.14
CA SER A 61 -0.22 -2.45 7.92
C SER A 61 -1.67 -2.65 8.32
N LEU A 62 -2.42 -3.31 7.46
CA LEU A 62 -3.83 -3.67 7.62
C LEU A 62 -3.91 -5.16 7.87
N ALA A 63 -4.62 -5.62 8.90
CA ALA A 63 -4.79 -7.02 9.23
C ALA A 63 -6.27 -7.40 9.32
N TRP A 64 -6.67 -8.46 8.62
CA TRP A 64 -8.04 -8.97 8.63
C TRP A 64 -8.10 -10.48 8.47
N GLU A 65 -9.16 -11.08 8.96
CA GLU A 65 -9.48 -12.48 8.75
C GLU A 65 -10.20 -12.66 7.42
N VAL A 66 -9.92 -13.77 6.75
CA VAL A 66 -10.61 -14.17 5.52
C VAL A 66 -11.25 -15.54 5.68
N GLN A 67 -12.40 -15.74 5.05
CA GLN A 67 -13.19 -16.96 5.16
C GLN A 67 -13.59 -17.50 3.79
N GLY A 68 -14.01 -18.77 3.77
CA GLY A 68 -14.54 -19.41 2.55
C GLY A 68 -13.55 -19.41 1.39
N GLU A 69 -14.01 -19.09 0.21
CA GLU A 69 -13.19 -19.04 -1.02
C GLU A 69 -12.07 -17.99 -0.93
N GLU A 70 -12.25 -16.94 -0.13
CA GLU A 70 -11.23 -15.91 0.08
C GLU A 70 -10.03 -16.42 0.86
N SER A 71 -10.18 -17.51 1.63
CA SER A 71 -9.05 -18.11 2.36
C SER A 71 -8.04 -18.81 1.44
N LYS A 72 -8.39 -19.05 0.17
CA LYS A 72 -7.44 -19.57 -0.81
C LYS A 72 -6.36 -18.53 -1.15
N PRO A 73 -5.11 -18.96 -1.38
CA PRO A 73 -4.07 -18.08 -1.87
C PRO A 73 -4.48 -17.39 -3.17
N ASP A 74 -4.29 -16.07 -3.26
CA ASP A 74 -4.63 -15.30 -4.45
C ASP A 74 -3.56 -14.21 -4.68
N GLU A 75 -2.82 -14.35 -5.78
CA GLU A 75 -1.74 -13.47 -6.18
C GLU A 75 -2.21 -12.04 -6.57
N ARG A 76 -3.51 -11.82 -6.71
CA ARG A 76 -4.08 -10.53 -7.13
C ARG A 76 -4.19 -9.54 -5.98
N TRP A 77 -4.19 -10.01 -4.72
CA TRP A 77 -4.35 -9.14 -3.55
C TRP A 77 -3.38 -7.95 -3.49
N PRO A 78 -2.08 -8.11 -3.79
CA PRO A 78 -1.20 -6.94 -3.84
C PRO A 78 -1.66 -5.89 -4.84
N SER A 79 -2.16 -6.30 -6.01
CA SER A 79 -2.66 -5.39 -7.05
C SER A 79 -3.96 -4.70 -6.63
N TRP A 80 -4.91 -5.43 -6.02
CA TRP A 80 -6.17 -4.84 -5.53
C TRP A 80 -5.91 -3.80 -4.44
N ILE A 81 -5.11 -4.14 -3.42
CA ILE A 81 -4.74 -3.17 -2.37
C ILE A 81 -4.02 -1.96 -2.99
N SER A 82 -3.14 -2.18 -3.97
CA SER A 82 -2.43 -1.08 -4.64
C SER A 82 -3.36 -0.17 -5.43
N LEU A 83 -4.41 -0.70 -6.07
CA LEU A 83 -5.46 0.10 -6.72
C LEU A 83 -6.22 0.96 -5.71
N TRP A 84 -6.58 0.40 -4.55
CA TRP A 84 -7.24 1.17 -3.50
C TRP A 84 -6.33 2.25 -2.91
N VAL A 85 -5.05 1.94 -2.73
CA VAL A 85 -4.06 2.94 -2.30
C VAL A 85 -3.88 4.03 -3.36
N GLN A 86 -3.83 3.67 -4.64
CA GLN A 86 -3.79 4.64 -5.74
C GLN A 86 -5.01 5.57 -5.70
N GLN A 87 -6.22 5.00 -5.55
CA GLN A 87 -7.45 5.78 -5.42
C GLN A 87 -7.40 6.72 -4.21
N ALA A 88 -6.95 6.23 -3.06
CA ALA A 88 -6.81 7.04 -1.85
C ALA A 88 -5.87 8.23 -2.04
N LEU A 89 -4.75 8.03 -2.76
CA LEU A 89 -3.82 9.11 -3.07
C LEU A 89 -4.40 10.12 -4.06
N VAL A 90 -5.17 9.67 -5.06
CA VAL A 90 -5.89 10.55 -6.00
C VAL A 90 -6.99 11.32 -5.28
N ASP A 91 -7.71 10.71 -4.35
CA ASP A 91 -8.72 11.41 -3.53
C ASP A 91 -8.10 12.47 -2.62
N TYR A 92 -6.89 12.20 -2.10
CA TYR A 92 -6.12 13.17 -1.31
C TYR A 92 -5.59 14.34 -2.16
N ALA A 93 -5.11 14.05 -3.38
CA ALA A 93 -4.52 15.01 -4.30
C ALA A 93 -4.90 14.68 -5.74
N PRO A 94 -6.02 15.25 -6.26
CA PRO A 94 -6.52 14.96 -7.60
C PRO A 94 -5.52 15.25 -8.72
N GLU A 95 -4.54 16.12 -8.50
CA GLU A 95 -3.43 16.40 -9.40
C GLU A 95 -2.57 15.18 -9.72
N LEU A 96 -2.65 14.13 -8.92
CA LEU A 96 -1.95 12.85 -9.16
C LEU A 96 -2.58 12.02 -10.29
N THR A 97 -3.84 12.25 -10.63
CA THR A 97 -4.60 11.45 -11.63
C THR A 97 -3.83 11.24 -12.94
N PRO A 98 -3.23 12.26 -13.58
CA PRO A 98 -2.54 12.09 -14.85
C PRO A 98 -1.14 11.45 -14.73
N VAL A 99 -0.56 11.36 -13.53
CA VAL A 99 0.85 10.99 -13.36
C VAL A 99 1.08 9.73 -12.52
N LEU A 100 0.19 9.43 -11.54
CA LEU A 100 0.31 8.26 -10.67
C LEU A 100 -0.11 7.00 -11.44
N ARG A 101 0.78 6.02 -11.49
CA ARG A 101 0.56 4.74 -12.17
C ARG A 101 0.86 3.59 -11.24
N LEU A 102 0.22 2.47 -11.51
CA LEU A 102 0.54 1.20 -10.88
C LEU A 102 1.47 0.40 -11.80
N LYS A 103 2.62 -0.01 -11.27
CA LYS A 103 3.49 -1.00 -11.88
C LYS A 103 3.18 -2.35 -11.22
N TRP A 104 2.59 -3.24 -12.02
CA TRP A 104 2.21 -4.58 -11.56
C TRP A 104 3.39 -5.33 -10.93
N PRO A 105 3.18 -6.10 -9.82
CA PRO A 105 1.88 -6.32 -9.18
C PRO A 105 1.56 -5.32 -8.05
N ASN A 106 2.49 -4.47 -7.60
CA ASN A 106 2.36 -3.83 -6.29
C ASN A 106 3.07 -2.48 -6.13
N ASP A 107 3.74 -1.95 -7.15
CA ASP A 107 4.49 -0.71 -7.05
C ASP A 107 3.66 0.48 -7.56
N LEU A 108 3.62 1.55 -6.78
CA LEU A 108 3.10 2.86 -7.17
C LEU A 108 4.26 3.69 -7.73
N ILE A 109 4.10 4.19 -8.95
CA ILE A 109 5.16 4.92 -9.66
C ILE A 109 4.66 6.25 -10.21
N ILE A 110 5.57 7.25 -10.27
CA ILE A 110 5.38 8.52 -10.94
C ILE A 110 6.64 8.78 -11.78
N SER A 111 6.49 9.05 -13.09
CA SER A 111 7.61 9.33 -14.01
C SER A 111 8.72 8.25 -13.94
N ASN A 112 8.32 6.96 -13.91
CA ASN A 112 9.21 5.80 -13.77
C ASN A 112 10.00 5.74 -12.45
N LYS A 113 9.67 6.55 -11.46
CA LYS A 113 10.25 6.51 -10.12
C LYS A 113 9.27 5.89 -9.13
N LYS A 114 9.77 5.08 -8.21
CA LYS A 114 8.93 4.44 -7.20
C LYS A 114 8.50 5.44 -6.13
N LEU A 115 7.19 5.60 -5.98
CA LEU A 115 6.57 6.37 -4.90
C LEU A 115 6.34 5.50 -3.67
N GLY A 116 5.96 4.25 -3.89
CA GLY A 116 5.60 3.35 -2.81
C GLY A 116 5.31 1.93 -3.29
N GLY A 117 4.84 1.11 -2.37
CA GLY A 117 4.47 -0.27 -2.71
C GLY A 117 3.65 -0.96 -1.63
N VAL A 118 3.11 -2.11 -2.00
CA VAL A 118 2.26 -2.94 -1.16
C VAL A 118 2.86 -4.35 -1.02
N LEU A 119 2.85 -4.88 0.19
CA LEU A 119 3.26 -6.24 0.51
C LEU A 119 2.07 -6.96 1.17
N VAL A 120 1.59 -8.05 0.58
CA VAL A 120 0.53 -8.85 1.19
C VAL A 120 1.07 -10.20 1.63
N SER A 121 0.83 -10.53 2.89
CA SER A 121 1.10 -11.84 3.49
C SER A 121 -0.20 -12.53 3.86
N GLN A 122 -0.31 -13.82 3.56
CA GLN A 122 -1.42 -14.66 4.01
C GLN A 122 -0.87 -15.83 4.81
N PHE A 123 -1.50 -16.15 5.92
CA PHE A 123 -1.11 -17.28 6.77
C PHE A 123 -2.30 -17.84 7.55
N ALA A 124 -2.18 -19.11 7.95
CA ALA A 124 -3.12 -19.75 8.84
C ALA A 124 -2.64 -19.69 10.30
N HIS A 125 -3.56 -19.48 11.23
CA HIS A 125 -3.33 -19.52 12.66
C HIS A 125 -4.58 -19.99 13.38
N GLU A 126 -4.49 -21.03 14.23
CA GLU A 126 -5.60 -21.62 15.01
C GLU A 126 -6.84 -21.92 14.15
N GLY A 127 -6.65 -22.53 12.97
CA GLY A 127 -7.74 -22.92 12.07
C GLY A 127 -8.41 -21.76 11.30
N ARG A 128 -7.93 -20.53 11.48
CA ARG A 128 -8.37 -19.30 10.80
C ARG A 128 -7.33 -18.86 9.80
N THR A 129 -7.74 -18.18 8.75
CA THR A 129 -6.83 -17.60 7.75
C THR A 129 -6.84 -16.09 7.86
N PHE A 130 -5.65 -15.51 7.85
CA PHE A 130 -5.45 -14.06 7.98
C PHE A 130 -4.67 -13.51 6.81
N ARG A 131 -4.97 -12.25 6.44
CA ARG A 131 -4.14 -11.43 5.57
C ARG A 131 -3.62 -10.22 6.30
N VAL A 132 -2.38 -9.86 5.96
CA VAL A 132 -1.76 -8.63 6.41
C VAL A 132 -1.20 -7.92 5.19
N ALA A 133 -1.66 -6.69 4.93
CA ALA A 133 -1.20 -5.85 3.84
C ALA A 133 -0.35 -4.70 4.40
N GLY A 134 0.95 -4.73 4.14
CA GLY A 134 1.87 -3.62 4.42
C GLY A 134 1.87 -2.63 3.27
N ILE A 135 1.76 -1.36 3.58
CA ILE A 135 1.70 -0.23 2.66
C ILE A 135 2.82 0.74 3.01
N GLY A 136 3.73 0.96 2.07
CA GLY A 136 4.80 1.95 2.19
C GLY A 136 4.65 3.04 1.13
N ILE A 137 4.55 4.33 1.52
CA ILE A 137 4.49 5.47 0.60
C ILE A 137 5.47 6.53 1.05
N ASN A 138 6.34 6.97 0.17
CA ASN A 138 7.25 8.07 0.42
C ASN A 138 6.48 9.40 0.38
N LEU A 139 6.46 10.13 1.49
CA LEU A 139 5.77 11.42 1.58
C LEU A 139 6.72 12.59 1.40
N ALA A 140 7.89 12.55 2.05
CA ALA A 140 8.95 13.54 1.88
C ALA A 140 10.31 12.92 2.19
N TRP A 141 11.31 13.21 1.39
CA TRP A 141 12.68 12.81 1.62
C TRP A 141 13.38 13.79 2.56
N ILE A 142 14.02 13.29 3.62
CA ILE A 142 14.88 14.10 4.50
C ILE A 142 16.34 14.01 4.03
N ASN A 143 16.76 12.85 3.50
CA ASN A 143 18.09 12.61 2.96
C ASN A 143 18.00 11.95 1.57
N PRO A 144 18.81 12.37 0.59
CA PRO A 144 18.86 11.68 -0.69
C PRO A 144 19.37 10.24 -0.48
N GLN A 145 18.63 9.28 -1.04
CA GLN A 145 18.99 7.86 -1.01
C GLN A 145 20.05 7.57 -2.08
N PRO A 146 20.91 6.55 -1.85
CA PRO A 146 21.75 6.01 -2.93
C PRO A 146 20.87 5.54 -4.09
N GLU A 147 21.21 5.90 -5.31
CA GLU A 147 20.43 5.68 -6.55
C GLU A 147 20.36 4.21 -7.02
N THR A 148 20.29 3.24 -6.12
CA THR A 148 20.12 1.83 -6.52
C THR A 148 18.75 1.55 -7.15
N PHE A 149 17.76 2.40 -6.87
CA PHE A 149 16.42 2.35 -7.47
C PHE A 149 15.86 3.76 -7.58
N PRO A 150 15.49 4.25 -8.78
CA PRO A 150 14.90 5.57 -8.92
C PRO A 150 13.59 5.63 -8.13
N SER A 151 13.56 6.51 -7.12
CA SER A 151 12.41 6.73 -6.25
C SER A 151 12.02 8.21 -6.20
N THR A 152 10.79 8.47 -5.77
CA THR A 152 10.24 9.82 -5.60
C THR A 152 9.38 9.87 -4.34
N ASP A 153 8.96 11.06 -3.95
CA ASP A 153 8.05 11.32 -2.83
C ASP A 153 6.91 12.27 -3.23
N LEU A 154 5.82 12.25 -2.46
CA LEU A 154 4.63 13.03 -2.76
C LEU A 154 4.89 14.54 -2.68
N GLN A 155 5.64 15.00 -1.68
CA GLN A 155 5.92 16.43 -1.49
C GLN A 155 6.66 17.03 -2.68
N SER A 156 7.67 16.31 -3.19
CA SER A 156 8.41 16.72 -4.39
C SER A 156 7.51 16.78 -5.63
N VAL A 157 6.60 15.82 -5.78
CA VAL A 157 5.67 15.77 -6.92
C VAL A 157 4.62 16.86 -6.84
N LEU A 158 4.04 17.11 -5.66
CA LEU A 158 2.96 18.08 -5.46
C LEU A 158 3.47 19.51 -5.30
N GLY A 159 4.76 19.72 -5.02
CA GLY A 159 5.34 21.05 -4.76
C GLY A 159 4.82 21.71 -3.49
N ARG A 160 4.24 20.95 -2.57
CA ARG A 160 3.65 21.43 -1.32
C ARG A 160 3.80 20.41 -0.19
N PRO A 161 3.76 20.82 1.10
CA PRO A 161 3.77 19.91 2.23
C PRO A 161 2.63 18.89 2.16
N VAL A 162 2.90 17.68 2.61
CA VAL A 162 1.96 16.55 2.65
C VAL A 162 1.61 16.25 4.10
N ASP A 163 0.31 16.19 4.40
CA ASP A 163 -0.20 15.78 5.70
C ASP A 163 -0.29 14.25 5.78
N ARG A 164 0.63 13.63 6.54
CA ARG A 164 0.69 12.18 6.71
C ARG A 164 -0.60 11.62 7.29
N SER A 165 -1.19 12.30 8.28
CA SER A 165 -2.40 11.82 8.96
C SER A 165 -3.59 11.75 8.00
N GLN A 166 -3.75 12.76 7.15
CA GLN A 166 -4.80 12.77 6.13
C GLN A 166 -4.59 11.67 5.09
N VAL A 167 -3.35 11.43 4.63
CA VAL A 167 -3.03 10.34 3.70
C VAL A 167 -3.37 8.99 4.34
N VAL A 168 -2.93 8.73 5.58
CA VAL A 168 -3.25 7.50 6.31
C VAL A 168 -4.77 7.32 6.45
N GLN A 169 -5.47 8.36 6.89
CA GLN A 169 -6.92 8.33 7.02
C GLN A 169 -7.61 7.96 5.70
N ARG A 170 -7.19 8.59 4.59
CA ARG A 170 -7.79 8.31 3.28
C ARG A 170 -7.52 6.87 2.82
N ILE A 171 -6.31 6.34 3.07
CA ILE A 171 -6.00 4.94 2.76
C ILE A 171 -6.90 4.00 3.60
N LEU A 172 -7.09 4.27 4.88
CA LEU A 172 -7.98 3.47 5.74
C LEU A 172 -9.44 3.50 5.27
N GLU A 173 -9.95 4.64 4.85
CA GLU A 173 -11.31 4.78 4.33
C GLU A 173 -11.52 3.98 3.04
N VAL A 174 -10.64 4.17 2.06
CA VAL A 174 -10.77 3.52 0.74
C VAL A 174 -10.55 2.01 0.84
N THR A 175 -9.58 1.56 1.65
CA THR A 175 -9.33 0.13 1.83
C THR A 175 -10.43 -0.57 2.60
N ALA A 176 -11.05 0.07 3.59
CA ALA A 176 -12.23 -0.47 4.27
C ALA A 176 -13.39 -0.65 3.30
N HIS A 177 -13.73 0.39 2.53
CA HIS A 177 -14.77 0.32 1.50
C HIS A 177 -14.45 -0.76 0.46
N GLY A 178 -13.20 -0.84 0.01
CA GLY A 178 -12.74 -1.87 -0.93
C GLY A 178 -12.96 -3.28 -0.40
N LEU A 179 -12.63 -3.56 0.87
CA LEU A 179 -12.86 -4.87 1.49
C LEU A 179 -14.33 -5.21 1.67
N GLU A 180 -15.17 -4.24 2.02
CA GLU A 180 -16.63 -4.42 2.17
C GLU A 180 -17.31 -4.69 0.82
N THR A 181 -16.83 -4.07 -0.25
CA THR A 181 -17.41 -4.15 -1.61
C THR A 181 -16.71 -5.16 -2.52
N ALA A 182 -15.59 -5.74 -2.10
CA ALA A 182 -14.76 -6.69 -2.89
C ALA A 182 -15.48 -7.97 -3.36
N LYS A 183 -16.79 -8.08 -3.08
CA LYS A 183 -17.66 -9.12 -3.66
C LYS A 183 -17.78 -9.01 -5.18
N ASP A 184 -17.54 -7.82 -5.75
CA ASP A 184 -17.53 -7.59 -7.21
C ASP A 184 -16.09 -7.69 -7.75
N ARG A 185 -15.55 -8.92 -7.71
CA ARG A 185 -14.18 -9.23 -8.16
C ARG A 185 -13.97 -8.97 -9.64
N ASP A 186 -15.01 -9.03 -10.45
CA ASP A 186 -14.93 -8.88 -11.91
C ASP A 186 -14.44 -7.47 -12.31
N LEU A 187 -14.86 -6.42 -11.60
CA LEU A 187 -14.37 -5.07 -11.84
C LEU A 187 -12.91 -4.89 -11.47
N LEU A 188 -12.50 -5.43 -10.31
CA LEU A 188 -11.10 -5.40 -9.87
C LEU A 188 -10.21 -6.20 -10.80
N ASP A 189 -10.67 -7.36 -11.28
CA ASP A 189 -9.92 -8.20 -12.20
C ASP A 189 -9.73 -7.53 -13.56
N ARG A 190 -10.72 -6.84 -14.10
CA ARG A 190 -10.58 -6.04 -15.32
C ARG A 190 -9.54 -4.94 -15.14
N ALA A 191 -9.57 -4.19 -14.03
CA ALA A 191 -8.58 -3.17 -13.74
C ALA A 191 -7.15 -3.75 -13.63
N VAL A 192 -7.01 -4.94 -13.02
CA VAL A 192 -5.70 -5.64 -12.95
C VAL A 192 -5.25 -6.15 -14.31
N LEU A 193 -6.14 -6.61 -15.18
CA LEU A 193 -5.81 -7.03 -16.54
C LEU A 193 -5.29 -5.87 -17.37
N ASP A 194 -5.91 -4.69 -17.26
CA ASP A 194 -5.44 -3.47 -17.95
C ASP A 194 -4.04 -3.06 -17.47
N LEU A 195 -3.70 -3.30 -16.21
CA LEU A 195 -2.37 -3.03 -15.66
C LEU A 195 -1.28 -4.00 -16.14
N ARG A 196 -1.65 -5.24 -16.51
CA ARG A 196 -0.73 -6.25 -17.08
C ARG A 196 -0.42 -5.99 -18.55
N ALA A 197 -1.25 -5.20 -19.24
CA ALA A 197 -0.97 -4.81 -20.60
C ALA A 197 0.37 -4.02 -20.65
N PRO A 198 1.28 -4.34 -21.60
CA PRO A 198 2.51 -3.57 -21.76
C PRO A 198 2.11 -2.09 -21.93
N LEU A 199 2.74 -1.19 -21.19
CA LEU A 199 2.61 0.24 -21.37
C LEU A 199 2.85 0.50 -22.87
N LYS A 200 1.78 0.76 -23.63
CA LYS A 200 1.93 1.20 -25.02
C LYS A 200 2.83 2.41 -24.93
N SER A 201 4.00 2.33 -25.53
CA SER A 201 4.88 3.47 -25.72
C SER A 201 3.98 4.61 -26.22
N LEU A 202 3.88 5.68 -25.44
CA LEU A 202 3.31 6.94 -25.93
C LEU A 202 4.24 7.32 -27.07
N GLY A 203 3.79 6.96 -28.29
CA GLY A 203 4.54 7.11 -29.51
C GLY A 203 4.92 8.57 -29.69
N ASP A 204 6.12 8.73 -30.18
CA ASP A 204 6.66 9.96 -30.72
C ASP A 204 5.58 10.77 -31.45
N ALA A 205 5.03 11.77 -30.77
CA ALA A 205 4.32 12.86 -31.42
C ALA A 205 5.34 13.93 -31.86
N THR A 206 6.35 13.50 -32.63
CA THR A 206 7.10 14.41 -33.47
C THR A 206 6.59 14.23 -34.90
N GLY A 207 5.41 14.77 -35.14
CA GLY A 207 4.93 15.00 -36.49
C GLY A 207 5.77 16.10 -37.14
N LYS A 208 6.51 15.73 -38.19
CA LYS A 208 6.85 16.69 -39.22
C LYS A 208 5.59 17.06 -39.99
#